data_f31a863c3f9850afc28279f2949ee194
#
_entry.id   f31a863c3f9850afc28279f2949ee194
#
_cell.length_a   1.000
_cell.length_b   1.000
_cell.length_c   1.000
_cell.angle_alpha   90.00
_cell.angle_beta   90.00
_cell.angle_gamma   90.00
#
_symmetry.space_group_name_H-M   'P 1'
#
loop_
_entity.id
_entity.type
_entity.pdbx_description
1 polymer ?
#
loop_
_entity_poly.entity_id
_entity_poly.type
_entity_poly.pdbx_seq_one_letter_code
_entity_poly.pdbx_strand_id
1 'polypeptide(L)'
;MSTTVINTLVSESRSVPRIWLEGQHLAHAGVEIGVQYMLNVCNKLRRIELRPAPQGFAGKTVSVSKRTRNDRVYPLIEVRDSIIAALFEVGTKLRVAIHNGRIVISMSHIAMRVQERVNRFLNKLKTGEPLSVISLFHGAGVADRAIHEGFQRTGLASYVKVAVELEGEYIDASLRNNPQLWRDDSIVINGDIRDVNILGNGIPQAEAIVSGIPCTGASRAGAAKNGLSCAEEHSTAGTLFYDFLEWVKVTNPCIVILENVVEYSKSAGMTVIRSVLTHLGYQLSETVLDGSSLGSLERRKRLCMVATTPGVCGPVDFEQLEPVRQKEEKIADVLEAIPADSGMWKAYGYLAEKELRDKTAGKGFERQLLSGDEDGCGVLGRGYAKARSTEPFIVAPHDPQLSRLMTPAEHARVKTIPEQMIEGLSATRAHEVLGQSVVFCAFVAVGVLIAKSVSGLVAPIRNPQPVNREEKVASAKTPVQAISKHGVDTQVTLPLFALTA
;
A
#
# COMPACT_ATOMS: atom_id res chain seq x y z
N MET A 1 26.49 -32.22 -19.17
CA MET A 1 26.89 -31.55 -17.91
C MET A 1 25.72 -30.78 -17.35
N SER A 2 25.57 -30.77 -16.03
CA SER A 2 24.44 -30.11 -15.37
C SER A 2 24.65 -28.58 -15.28
N THR A 3 23.56 -27.85 -15.21
CA THR A 3 23.58 -26.43 -14.83
C THR A 3 23.43 -26.32 -13.32
N THR A 4 24.33 -25.61 -12.66
CA THR A 4 24.26 -25.33 -11.22
C THR A 4 24.02 -23.86 -10.99
N VAL A 5 23.07 -23.52 -10.10
CA VAL A 5 22.81 -22.16 -9.67
C VAL A 5 23.01 -22.10 -8.16
N ILE A 6 23.86 -21.18 -7.71
CA ILE A 6 24.13 -20.95 -6.29
C ILE A 6 23.95 -19.48 -5.95
N ASN A 7 23.68 -19.20 -4.70
CA ASN A 7 23.65 -17.84 -4.16
C ASN A 7 24.86 -17.63 -3.25
N THR A 8 25.45 -16.45 -3.33
CA THR A 8 26.55 -16.01 -2.48
C THR A 8 26.38 -14.54 -2.12
N LEU A 9 27.32 -14.01 -1.36
CA LEU A 9 27.37 -12.60 -0.97
C LEU A 9 28.70 -12.01 -1.44
N VAL A 10 28.68 -10.73 -1.77
CA VAL A 10 29.92 -9.97 -1.85
C VAL A 10 30.42 -9.80 -0.43
N SER A 11 31.60 -10.37 -0.14
CA SER A 11 32.28 -10.22 1.14
C SER A 11 33.51 -9.32 0.98
N GLU A 12 34.17 -9.01 2.05
CA GLU A 12 35.41 -8.24 2.06
C GLU A 12 36.56 -9.09 2.61
N SER A 13 37.74 -8.92 2.05
CA SER A 13 38.95 -9.51 2.56
C SER A 13 40.10 -8.51 2.41
N ARG A 14 40.75 -8.13 3.53
CA ARG A 14 41.81 -7.11 3.59
C ARG A 14 41.40 -5.82 2.88
N SER A 15 40.20 -5.31 3.21
CA SER A 15 39.59 -4.11 2.64
C SER A 15 39.38 -4.13 1.12
N VAL A 16 39.33 -5.33 0.51
CA VAL A 16 39.03 -5.50 -0.92
C VAL A 16 37.78 -6.37 -1.06
N PRO A 17 36.77 -5.94 -1.82
CA PRO A 17 35.59 -6.75 -2.11
C PRO A 17 35.99 -8.06 -2.82
N ARG A 18 35.34 -9.13 -2.41
CA ARG A 18 35.56 -10.45 -3.00
C ARG A 18 34.29 -11.26 -3.20
N ILE A 19 34.32 -12.15 -4.16
CA ILE A 19 33.34 -13.20 -4.38
C ILE A 19 34.02 -14.55 -4.18
N TRP A 20 33.46 -15.35 -3.29
CA TRP A 20 34.02 -16.66 -2.89
C TRP A 20 33.07 -17.76 -3.34
N LEU A 21 33.59 -18.68 -4.16
CA LEU A 21 32.84 -19.82 -4.68
C LEU A 21 33.64 -21.07 -4.38
N GLU A 22 33.09 -21.99 -3.62
CA GLU A 22 33.74 -23.27 -3.29
C GLU A 22 32.75 -24.43 -3.22
N GLY A 23 33.17 -25.62 -3.51
CA GLY A 23 32.39 -26.82 -3.23
C GLY A 23 32.27 -27.78 -4.42
N GLN A 24 31.75 -28.98 -4.14
CA GLN A 24 31.59 -30.06 -5.12
C GLN A 24 30.68 -29.69 -6.30
N HIS A 25 29.72 -28.78 -6.06
CA HIS A 25 28.82 -28.29 -7.10
C HIS A 25 29.54 -27.53 -8.24
N LEU A 26 30.73 -26.95 -7.98
CA LEU A 26 31.57 -26.36 -9.01
C LEU A 26 32.14 -27.43 -9.94
N ALA A 27 32.69 -28.50 -9.35
CA ALA A 27 33.21 -29.64 -10.12
C ALA A 27 32.12 -30.31 -10.95
N HIS A 28 30.94 -30.50 -10.34
CA HIS A 28 29.77 -31.09 -11.00
C HIS A 28 29.29 -30.26 -12.22
N ALA A 29 29.48 -28.96 -12.17
CA ALA A 29 29.15 -28.04 -13.26
C ALA A 29 30.30 -27.79 -14.26
N GLY A 30 31.41 -28.57 -14.16
CA GLY A 30 32.51 -28.53 -15.11
C GLY A 30 33.62 -27.52 -14.76
N VAL A 31 33.75 -27.12 -13.50
CA VAL A 31 34.86 -26.29 -13.03
C VAL A 31 35.99 -27.19 -12.52
N GLU A 32 37.14 -27.16 -13.20
CA GLU A 32 38.28 -28.04 -12.90
C GLU A 32 39.39 -27.27 -12.16
N ILE A 33 40.00 -27.95 -11.17
CA ILE A 33 41.12 -27.40 -10.41
C ILE A 33 42.34 -27.19 -11.32
N GLY A 34 43.02 -26.05 -11.15
CA GLY A 34 44.18 -25.67 -11.93
C GLY A 34 43.87 -24.89 -13.21
N VAL A 35 42.61 -24.85 -13.64
CA VAL A 35 42.22 -24.10 -14.82
C VAL A 35 42.21 -22.58 -14.52
N GLN A 36 42.70 -21.81 -15.48
CA GLN A 36 42.66 -20.35 -15.47
C GLN A 36 41.37 -19.88 -16.16
N TYR A 37 40.71 -18.90 -15.56
CA TYR A 37 39.49 -18.30 -16.09
C TYR A 37 39.75 -16.84 -16.46
N MET A 38 39.42 -16.42 -17.69
CA MET A 38 39.36 -15.01 -18.07
C MET A 38 38.15 -14.36 -17.45
N LEU A 39 38.34 -13.12 -17.00
CA LEU A 39 37.31 -12.33 -16.34
C LEU A 39 36.77 -11.26 -17.31
N ASN A 40 35.50 -11.39 -17.68
CA ASN A 40 34.79 -10.42 -18.53
C ASN A 40 33.75 -9.69 -17.68
N VAL A 41 33.64 -8.37 -17.85
CA VAL A 41 32.73 -7.50 -17.11
C VAL A 41 31.78 -6.78 -18.06
N CYS A 42 30.51 -6.84 -17.73
CA CYS A 42 29.47 -6.07 -18.41
C CYS A 42 28.86 -5.07 -17.45
N ASN A 43 29.31 -3.82 -17.50
CA ASN A 43 28.84 -2.75 -16.62
C ASN A 43 27.33 -2.47 -16.83
N LYS A 44 26.85 -2.47 -18.08
CA LYS A 44 25.43 -2.24 -18.40
C LYS A 44 24.50 -3.26 -17.75
N LEU A 45 24.90 -4.53 -17.70
CA LEU A 45 24.14 -5.62 -17.10
C LEU A 45 24.54 -5.90 -15.63
N ARG A 46 25.52 -5.15 -15.08
CA ARG A 46 26.11 -5.40 -13.76
C ARG A 46 26.41 -6.90 -13.56
N ARG A 47 27.19 -7.45 -14.48
CA ARG A 47 27.46 -8.90 -14.58
C ARG A 47 28.93 -9.16 -14.77
N ILE A 48 29.45 -10.19 -14.07
CA ILE A 48 30.76 -10.78 -14.27
C ILE A 48 30.57 -12.13 -14.94
N GLU A 49 31.35 -12.40 -15.97
CA GLU A 49 31.39 -13.69 -16.64
C GLU A 49 32.81 -14.23 -16.59
N LEU A 50 32.95 -15.47 -16.09
CA LEU A 50 34.22 -16.21 -16.10
C LEU A 50 34.10 -17.34 -17.13
N ARG A 51 35.09 -17.44 -18.01
CA ARG A 51 35.26 -18.55 -18.99
C ARG A 51 36.65 -19.10 -18.90
N PRO A 52 36.86 -20.41 -19.14
CA PRO A 52 38.22 -20.96 -19.26
C PRO A 52 39.05 -20.12 -20.22
N ALA A 53 40.24 -19.75 -19.78
CA ALA A 53 41.16 -18.95 -20.61
C ALA A 53 41.79 -19.82 -21.68
N PRO A 54 41.86 -19.41 -22.95
CA PRO A 54 42.59 -20.12 -23.96
C PRO A 54 44.10 -20.10 -23.65
N GLN A 55 44.81 -21.07 -24.18
CA GLN A 55 46.27 -21.16 -24.00
C GLN A 55 46.94 -19.87 -24.55
N GLY A 56 47.85 -19.29 -23.74
CA GLY A 56 48.51 -18.04 -24.10
C GLY A 56 47.71 -16.75 -23.89
N PHE A 57 46.58 -16.80 -23.21
CA PHE A 57 45.81 -15.60 -22.88
C PHE A 57 46.58 -14.64 -21.98
N ALA A 58 46.85 -13.43 -22.47
CA ALA A 58 47.66 -12.39 -21.80
C ALA A 58 46.85 -11.46 -20.87
N GLY A 59 45.51 -11.63 -20.83
CA GLY A 59 44.65 -10.80 -20.01
C GLY A 59 44.55 -11.22 -18.55
N LYS A 60 43.72 -10.53 -17.78
CA LYS A 60 43.47 -10.83 -16.37
C LYS A 60 42.75 -12.16 -16.21
N THR A 61 43.31 -13.03 -15.37
CA THR A 61 42.77 -14.35 -15.09
C THR A 61 42.50 -14.59 -13.60
N VAL A 62 41.60 -15.51 -13.32
CA VAL A 62 41.31 -16.04 -11.99
C VAL A 62 41.58 -17.54 -12.01
N SER A 63 42.39 -18.03 -11.06
CA SER A 63 42.76 -19.42 -10.98
C SER A 63 41.75 -20.22 -10.16
N VAL A 64 41.48 -21.46 -10.59
CA VAL A 64 40.73 -22.40 -9.77
C VAL A 64 41.74 -23.14 -8.85
N SER A 65 41.67 -22.79 -7.57
CA SER A 65 42.50 -23.42 -6.51
C SER A 65 41.83 -24.67 -5.97
N LYS A 66 42.62 -25.51 -5.29
CA LYS A 66 42.09 -26.64 -4.50
C LYS A 66 41.85 -26.22 -3.05
N ARG A 67 40.76 -26.70 -2.45
CA ARG A 67 40.51 -26.61 -1.03
C ARG A 67 40.22 -27.99 -0.46
N THR A 68 40.93 -28.36 0.63
CA THR A 68 40.71 -29.63 1.31
C THR A 68 39.94 -29.40 2.60
N ARG A 69 38.84 -30.17 2.78
CA ARG A 69 38.06 -30.24 4.02
C ARG A 69 37.64 -31.69 4.24
N ASN A 70 37.84 -32.20 5.44
CA ASN A 70 37.48 -33.59 5.81
C ASN A 70 37.96 -34.60 4.74
N ASP A 71 39.22 -34.52 4.37
CA ASP A 71 39.92 -35.36 3.38
C ASP A 71 39.32 -35.32 1.95
N ARG A 72 38.40 -34.41 1.69
CA ARG A 72 37.84 -34.18 0.34
C ARG A 72 38.41 -32.91 -0.27
N VAL A 73 38.70 -33.00 -1.55
CA VAL A 73 39.22 -31.87 -2.35
C VAL A 73 38.10 -31.24 -3.14
N TYR A 74 38.01 -29.92 -3.07
CA TYR A 74 37.01 -29.11 -3.77
C TYR A 74 37.67 -28.04 -4.61
N PRO A 75 37.09 -27.68 -5.79
CA PRO A 75 37.47 -26.48 -6.51
C PRO A 75 37.06 -25.23 -5.73
N LEU A 76 37.91 -24.22 -5.78
CA LEU A 76 37.75 -22.93 -5.18
C LEU A 76 38.08 -21.84 -6.18
N ILE A 77 37.17 -20.90 -6.38
CA ILE A 77 37.38 -19.65 -7.13
C ILE A 77 37.23 -18.49 -6.17
N GLU A 78 38.26 -17.67 -6.06
CA GLU A 78 38.19 -16.36 -5.40
C GLU A 78 38.36 -15.27 -6.44
N VAL A 79 37.31 -14.51 -6.69
CA VAL A 79 37.39 -13.27 -7.45
C VAL A 79 37.60 -12.14 -6.44
N ARG A 80 38.78 -11.54 -6.45
CA ARG A 80 39.15 -10.44 -5.56
C ARG A 80 39.70 -9.29 -6.38
N ASP A 81 38.88 -8.25 -6.53
CA ASP A 81 39.16 -7.18 -7.46
C ASP A 81 38.39 -5.92 -7.13
N SER A 82 39.00 -4.75 -7.35
CA SER A 82 38.33 -3.46 -7.25
C SER A 82 37.13 -3.32 -8.21
N ILE A 83 37.12 -4.07 -9.31
CA ILE A 83 36.01 -4.08 -10.28
C ILE A 83 34.70 -4.59 -9.65
N ILE A 84 34.78 -5.43 -8.60
CA ILE A 84 33.61 -5.88 -7.85
C ILE A 84 32.94 -4.69 -7.18
N ALA A 85 33.70 -3.78 -6.56
CA ALA A 85 33.17 -2.58 -5.92
C ALA A 85 32.45 -1.65 -6.91
N ALA A 86 32.88 -1.61 -8.16
CA ALA A 86 32.24 -0.83 -9.20
C ALA A 86 30.87 -1.43 -9.64
N LEU A 87 30.67 -2.73 -9.42
CA LEU A 87 29.46 -3.44 -9.80
C LEU A 87 28.52 -3.71 -8.64
N PHE A 88 29.07 -4.08 -7.47
CA PHE A 88 28.31 -4.60 -6.34
C PHE A 88 28.89 -4.06 -5.03
N GLU A 89 28.02 -3.61 -4.15
CA GLU A 89 28.39 -3.24 -2.78
C GLU A 89 28.67 -4.49 -1.93
N VAL A 90 29.51 -4.37 -0.91
CA VAL A 90 29.73 -5.43 0.08
C VAL A 90 28.38 -5.77 0.75
N GLY A 91 28.10 -7.06 0.91
CA GLY A 91 26.81 -7.55 1.39
C GLY A 91 25.75 -7.80 0.30
N THR A 92 25.99 -7.36 -0.95
CA THR A 92 25.07 -7.64 -2.07
C THR A 92 24.91 -9.15 -2.27
N LYS A 93 23.66 -9.63 -2.30
CA LYS A 93 23.34 -11.01 -2.64
C LYS A 93 23.51 -11.24 -4.14
N LEU A 94 24.29 -12.24 -4.50
CA LEU A 94 24.61 -12.61 -5.87
C LEU A 94 23.99 -13.96 -6.24
N ARG A 95 23.61 -14.08 -7.50
CA ARG A 95 23.26 -15.33 -8.17
C ARG A 95 24.42 -15.72 -9.07
N VAL A 96 24.90 -16.93 -8.93
CA VAL A 96 25.97 -17.51 -9.75
C VAL A 96 25.40 -18.69 -10.52
N ALA A 97 25.36 -18.59 -11.83
CA ALA A 97 24.96 -19.69 -12.72
C ALA A 97 26.19 -20.28 -13.38
N ILE A 98 26.34 -21.61 -13.31
CA ILE A 98 27.47 -22.34 -13.83
C ILE A 98 26.97 -23.41 -14.81
N HIS A 99 27.50 -23.42 -15.99
CA HIS A 99 27.20 -24.42 -17.02
C HIS A 99 28.42 -24.69 -17.92
N ASN A 100 28.82 -25.93 -18.04
CA ASN A 100 30.00 -26.33 -18.82
C ASN A 100 31.25 -25.49 -18.48
N GLY A 101 31.51 -25.30 -17.20
CA GLY A 101 32.62 -24.48 -16.73
C GLY A 101 32.46 -22.97 -16.92
N ARG A 102 31.50 -22.49 -17.70
CA ARG A 102 31.18 -21.05 -17.80
C ARG A 102 30.43 -20.59 -16.57
N ILE A 103 30.92 -19.54 -15.93
CA ILE A 103 30.33 -18.98 -14.72
C ILE A 103 29.79 -17.57 -14.99
N VAL A 104 28.52 -17.33 -14.66
CA VAL A 104 27.87 -16.02 -14.78
C VAL A 104 27.46 -15.56 -13.40
N ILE A 105 27.99 -14.44 -12.95
CA ILE A 105 27.73 -13.82 -11.66
C ILE A 105 26.92 -12.54 -11.88
N SER A 106 25.79 -12.43 -11.25
CA SER A 106 24.88 -11.29 -11.29
C SER A 106 24.25 -11.03 -9.92
N MET A 107 23.59 -9.91 -9.75
CA MET A 107 22.78 -9.72 -8.54
C MET A 107 21.73 -10.83 -8.44
N SER A 108 21.37 -11.21 -7.22
CA SER A 108 20.23 -12.11 -7.00
C SER A 108 18.94 -11.45 -7.50
N HIS A 109 17.92 -12.26 -7.81
CA HIS A 109 16.64 -11.74 -8.28
C HIS A 109 16.05 -10.69 -7.31
N ILE A 110 16.08 -10.95 -6.01
CA ILE A 110 15.58 -10.01 -4.99
C ILE A 110 16.40 -8.71 -4.98
N ALA A 111 17.73 -8.80 -5.02
CA ALA A 111 18.60 -7.62 -5.03
C ALA A 111 18.38 -6.75 -6.29
N MET A 112 18.18 -7.38 -7.45
CA MET A 112 17.82 -6.65 -8.68
C MET A 112 16.48 -5.92 -8.53
N ARG A 113 15.47 -6.57 -7.98
CA ARG A 113 14.15 -5.96 -7.77
C ARG A 113 14.19 -4.79 -6.79
N VAL A 114 14.96 -4.92 -5.69
CA VAL A 114 15.19 -3.82 -4.75
C VAL A 114 15.84 -2.63 -5.48
N GLN A 115 16.92 -2.88 -6.22
CA GLN A 115 17.61 -1.81 -6.97
C GLN A 115 16.71 -1.15 -8.01
N GLU A 116 15.92 -1.94 -8.73
CA GLU A 116 14.97 -1.46 -9.75
C GLU A 116 13.94 -0.51 -9.15
N ARG A 117 13.27 -0.90 -8.04
CA ARG A 117 12.26 -0.05 -7.41
C ARG A 117 12.85 1.20 -6.78
N VAL A 118 14.06 1.11 -6.18
CA VAL A 118 14.80 2.28 -5.67
C VAL A 118 15.11 3.26 -6.79
N ASN A 119 15.68 2.79 -7.89
CA ASN A 119 16.04 3.64 -9.03
C ASN A 119 14.80 4.33 -9.64
N ARG A 120 13.70 3.60 -9.79
CA ARG A 120 12.44 4.14 -10.31
C ARG A 120 11.89 5.23 -9.40
N PHE A 121 11.86 4.99 -8.10
CA PHE A 121 11.37 5.95 -7.11
C PHE A 121 12.23 7.22 -7.09
N LEU A 122 13.55 7.08 -6.95
CA LEU A 122 14.48 8.21 -6.93
C LEU A 122 14.45 9.02 -8.23
N ASN A 123 14.25 8.36 -9.37
CA ASN A 123 14.10 9.06 -10.64
C ASN A 123 12.86 9.96 -10.64
N LYS A 124 11.70 9.46 -10.19
CA LYS A 124 10.49 10.28 -10.07
C LYS A 124 10.65 11.47 -9.12
N LEU A 125 11.30 11.27 -7.97
CA LEU A 125 11.62 12.38 -7.07
C LEU A 125 12.50 13.43 -7.76
N LYS A 126 13.51 12.99 -8.51
CA LYS A 126 14.45 13.88 -9.22
C LYS A 126 13.77 14.66 -10.35
N THR A 127 12.84 14.03 -11.07
CA THR A 127 12.11 14.67 -12.20
C THR A 127 10.90 15.48 -11.74
N GLY A 128 10.48 15.36 -10.46
CA GLY A 128 9.26 15.98 -9.96
C GLY A 128 7.98 15.30 -10.46
N GLU A 129 8.09 14.10 -11.04
CA GLU A 129 6.93 13.32 -11.46
C GLU A 129 6.18 12.78 -10.25
N PRO A 130 4.84 12.77 -10.27
CA PRO A 130 4.08 12.23 -9.17
C PRO A 130 4.25 10.73 -9.02
N LEU A 131 4.22 10.27 -7.76
CA LEU A 131 4.29 8.86 -7.44
C LEU A 131 3.01 8.15 -7.90
N SER A 132 3.16 7.04 -8.59
CA SER A 132 2.04 6.17 -8.92
C SER A 132 1.71 5.23 -7.76
N VAL A 133 0.43 5.06 -7.48
CA VAL A 133 -0.09 4.25 -6.38
C VAL A 133 -0.98 3.15 -6.93
N ILE A 134 -0.77 1.92 -6.46
CA ILE A 134 -1.74 0.83 -6.62
C ILE A 134 -2.65 0.84 -5.39
N SER A 135 -3.95 0.86 -5.61
CA SER A 135 -4.94 0.79 -4.56
C SER A 135 -5.71 -0.52 -4.63
N LEU A 136 -5.59 -1.33 -3.58
CA LEU A 136 -6.30 -2.62 -3.49
C LEU A 136 -7.39 -2.54 -2.43
N PHE A 137 -8.57 -3.06 -2.76
CA PHE A 137 -9.78 -2.91 -1.94
C PHE A 137 -10.10 -1.44 -1.72
N HIS A 138 -10.13 -0.70 -2.84
CA HIS A 138 -10.14 0.75 -2.90
C HIS A 138 -11.31 1.41 -2.15
N GLY A 139 -12.49 0.74 -2.13
CA GLY A 139 -13.71 1.33 -1.60
C GLY A 139 -14.08 2.62 -2.36
N ALA A 140 -14.47 3.65 -1.62
CA ALA A 140 -14.67 4.99 -2.19
C ALA A 140 -13.40 5.87 -2.13
N GLY A 141 -12.21 5.26 -1.98
CA GLY A 141 -10.92 5.95 -2.03
C GLY A 141 -10.55 6.76 -0.80
N VAL A 142 -11.15 6.50 0.36
CA VAL A 142 -10.91 7.30 1.58
C VAL A 142 -9.46 7.20 2.06
N ALA A 143 -8.89 6.00 2.11
CA ALA A 143 -7.50 5.80 2.52
C ALA A 143 -6.52 6.42 1.51
N ASP A 144 -6.77 6.22 0.22
CA ASP A 144 -5.95 6.79 -0.85
C ASP A 144 -5.97 8.31 -0.84
N ARG A 145 -7.17 8.92 -0.67
CA ARG A 145 -7.32 10.37 -0.57
C ARG A 145 -6.57 10.93 0.64
N ALA A 146 -6.64 10.25 1.80
CA ALA A 146 -5.94 10.67 3.01
C ALA A 146 -4.42 10.62 2.83
N ILE A 147 -3.87 9.53 2.28
CA ILE A 147 -2.43 9.40 1.99
C ILE A 147 -1.99 10.43 0.95
N HIS A 148 -2.76 10.62 -0.12
CA HIS A 148 -2.49 11.63 -1.14
C HIS A 148 -2.42 13.05 -0.54
N GLU A 149 -3.39 13.41 0.31
CA GLU A 149 -3.38 14.70 1.00
C GLU A 149 -2.17 14.85 1.92
N GLY A 150 -1.81 13.79 2.67
CA GLY A 150 -0.61 13.77 3.50
C GLY A 150 0.66 14.00 2.69
N PHE A 151 0.80 13.36 1.54
CA PHE A 151 1.91 13.57 0.61
C PHE A 151 1.94 15.02 0.09
N GLN A 152 0.79 15.54 -0.36
CA GLN A 152 0.69 16.92 -0.87
C GLN A 152 1.11 17.97 0.16
N ARG A 153 0.79 17.80 1.44
CA ARG A 153 1.17 18.73 2.51
C ARG A 153 2.69 18.89 2.67
N THR A 154 3.46 17.94 2.15
CA THR A 154 4.94 17.96 2.14
C THR A 154 5.53 18.23 0.76
N GLY A 155 4.70 18.53 -0.24
CA GLY A 155 5.13 18.77 -1.62
C GLY A 155 5.35 17.52 -2.46
N LEU A 156 5.01 16.33 -1.95
CA LEU A 156 5.12 15.08 -2.69
C LEU A 156 3.80 14.81 -3.43
N ALA A 157 3.82 14.84 -4.76
CA ALA A 157 2.64 14.54 -5.57
C ALA A 157 2.46 13.03 -5.75
N SER A 158 1.22 12.56 -5.79
CA SER A 158 0.86 11.17 -6.08
C SER A 158 -0.46 11.07 -6.84
N TYR A 159 -0.76 9.90 -7.41
CA TYR A 159 -2.04 9.59 -8.04
C TYR A 159 -2.28 8.07 -8.03
N VAL A 160 -3.53 7.66 -8.16
CA VAL A 160 -3.89 6.24 -8.25
C VAL A 160 -3.67 5.77 -9.68
N LYS A 161 -2.69 4.90 -9.89
CA LYS A 161 -2.36 4.31 -11.19
C LYS A 161 -3.24 3.12 -11.52
N VAL A 162 -3.53 2.28 -10.52
CA VAL A 162 -4.47 1.16 -10.63
C VAL A 162 -5.29 1.10 -9.36
N ALA A 163 -6.61 0.99 -9.49
CA ALA A 163 -7.50 0.67 -8.38
C ALA A 163 -8.24 -0.63 -8.65
N VAL A 164 -8.36 -1.47 -7.61
CA VAL A 164 -9.17 -2.68 -7.63
C VAL A 164 -10.25 -2.58 -6.55
N GLU A 165 -11.52 -2.69 -6.96
CA GLU A 165 -12.68 -2.64 -6.06
C GLU A 165 -13.79 -3.56 -6.58
N LEU A 166 -14.37 -4.33 -5.68
CA LEU A 166 -15.45 -5.28 -6.01
C LEU A 166 -16.79 -4.56 -6.23
N GLU A 167 -17.08 -3.55 -5.40
CA GLU A 167 -18.37 -2.85 -5.38
C GLU A 167 -18.36 -1.66 -6.36
N GLY A 168 -19.07 -1.77 -7.49
CA GLY A 168 -19.11 -0.74 -8.53
C GLY A 168 -19.54 0.62 -8.03
N GLU A 169 -20.56 0.71 -7.15
CA GLU A 169 -21.02 1.98 -6.60
C GLU A 169 -19.94 2.72 -5.78
N TYR A 170 -19.00 1.98 -5.18
CA TYR A 170 -17.92 2.61 -4.40
C TYR A 170 -16.86 3.19 -5.31
N ILE A 171 -16.46 2.44 -6.34
CA ILE A 171 -15.48 2.96 -7.31
C ILE A 171 -16.05 4.13 -8.12
N ASP A 172 -17.33 4.10 -8.48
CA ASP A 172 -18.02 5.22 -9.15
C ASP A 172 -18.05 6.48 -8.27
N ALA A 173 -18.30 6.30 -6.96
CA ALA A 173 -18.22 7.41 -6.00
C ALA A 173 -16.81 7.98 -5.93
N SER A 174 -15.76 7.14 -5.92
CA SER A 174 -14.38 7.61 -5.92
C SER A 174 -14.03 8.37 -7.19
N LEU A 175 -14.40 7.87 -8.35
CA LEU A 175 -14.14 8.53 -9.64
C LEU A 175 -14.81 9.91 -9.70
N ARG A 176 -16.04 10.02 -9.23
CA ARG A 176 -16.79 11.27 -9.22
C ARG A 176 -16.27 12.26 -8.19
N ASN A 177 -15.99 11.80 -6.97
CA ASN A 177 -15.79 12.66 -5.80
C ASN A 177 -14.31 12.90 -5.45
N ASN A 178 -13.39 12.19 -6.07
CA ASN A 178 -11.94 12.32 -5.87
C ASN A 178 -11.17 12.54 -7.18
N PRO A 179 -11.52 13.51 -8.03
CA PRO A 179 -10.88 13.69 -9.33
C PRO A 179 -9.35 13.89 -9.24
N GLN A 180 -8.85 14.42 -8.12
CA GLN A 180 -7.42 14.64 -7.89
C GLN A 180 -6.61 13.34 -7.72
N LEU A 181 -7.26 12.21 -7.46
CA LEU A 181 -6.59 10.91 -7.39
C LEU A 181 -6.33 10.30 -8.77
N TRP A 182 -7.02 10.76 -9.80
CA TRP A 182 -7.08 10.10 -11.11
C TRP A 182 -6.36 10.88 -12.18
N ARG A 183 -5.88 10.16 -13.18
CA ARG A 183 -5.28 10.67 -14.42
C ARG A 183 -5.82 9.89 -15.61
N ASP A 184 -5.61 10.41 -16.81
CA ASP A 184 -6.04 9.76 -18.05
C ASP A 184 -5.46 8.35 -18.24
N ASP A 185 -4.30 8.08 -17.63
CA ASP A 185 -3.62 6.79 -17.69
C ASP A 185 -3.89 5.88 -16.47
N SER A 186 -4.84 6.26 -15.61
CA SER A 186 -5.29 5.42 -14.48
C SER A 186 -6.12 4.24 -14.97
N ILE A 187 -5.90 3.09 -14.35
CA ILE A 187 -6.60 1.82 -14.63
C ILE A 187 -7.56 1.53 -13.50
N VAL A 188 -8.82 1.37 -13.82
CA VAL A 188 -9.88 1.00 -12.86
C VAL A 188 -10.32 -0.43 -13.13
N ILE A 189 -10.25 -1.27 -12.11
CA ILE A 189 -10.68 -2.66 -12.16
C ILE A 189 -11.85 -2.83 -11.18
N ASN A 190 -13.06 -2.91 -11.71
CA ASN A 190 -14.24 -3.25 -10.92
C ASN A 190 -14.46 -4.75 -11.00
N GLY A 191 -14.03 -5.47 -9.99
CA GLY A 191 -14.12 -6.92 -9.94
C GLY A 191 -13.39 -7.53 -8.74
N ASP A 192 -13.50 -8.84 -8.62
CA ASP A 192 -12.80 -9.59 -7.59
C ASP A 192 -11.28 -9.59 -7.88
N ILE A 193 -10.48 -9.24 -6.90
CA ILE A 193 -9.03 -9.20 -7.03
C ILE A 193 -8.44 -10.56 -7.46
N ARG A 194 -9.09 -11.66 -7.10
CA ARG A 194 -8.70 -13.04 -7.42
C ARG A 194 -8.87 -13.40 -8.90
N ASP A 195 -9.76 -12.70 -9.59
CA ASP A 195 -10.05 -12.92 -11.01
C ASP A 195 -9.14 -12.07 -11.92
N VAL A 196 -8.30 -11.20 -11.33
CA VAL A 196 -7.40 -10.34 -12.10
C VAL A 196 -6.14 -11.10 -12.50
N ASN A 197 -5.90 -11.27 -13.80
CA ASN A 197 -4.65 -11.85 -14.30
C ASN A 197 -3.49 -10.86 -14.19
N ILE A 198 -2.85 -10.84 -13.02
CA ILE A 198 -1.72 -9.93 -12.73
C ILE A 198 -0.40 -10.35 -13.38
N LEU A 199 -0.28 -11.60 -13.84
CA LEU A 199 0.93 -12.13 -14.50
C LEU A 199 0.96 -11.80 -15.99
N GLY A 200 -0.17 -11.37 -16.55
CA GLY A 200 -0.24 -10.83 -17.91
C GLY A 200 0.44 -9.45 -18.00
N ASN A 201 0.79 -9.01 -19.20
CA ASN A 201 1.55 -7.79 -19.46
C ASN A 201 0.76 -6.47 -19.26
N GLY A 202 -0.29 -6.45 -18.42
CA GLY A 202 -1.18 -5.30 -18.28
C GLY A 202 -1.01 -4.48 -16.99
N ILE A 203 -0.45 -5.04 -15.94
CA ILE A 203 -0.32 -4.37 -14.64
C ILE A 203 1.02 -3.65 -14.54
N PRO A 204 1.02 -2.31 -14.40
CA PRO A 204 2.26 -1.54 -14.31
C PRO A 204 2.93 -1.68 -12.95
N GLN A 205 4.24 -1.44 -12.91
CA GLN A 205 4.95 -1.19 -11.66
C GLN A 205 4.54 0.17 -11.08
N ALA A 206 4.62 0.31 -9.75
CA ALA A 206 4.24 1.54 -9.06
C ALA A 206 5.19 1.86 -7.89
N GLU A 207 5.15 3.09 -7.41
CA GLU A 207 6.00 3.54 -6.30
C GLU A 207 5.42 3.18 -4.95
N ALA A 208 4.10 3.15 -4.84
CA ALA A 208 3.44 2.77 -3.60
C ALA A 208 2.26 1.83 -3.84
N ILE A 209 1.88 1.10 -2.80
CA ILE A 209 0.64 0.34 -2.73
C ILE A 209 -0.09 0.70 -1.43
N VAL A 210 -1.39 0.98 -1.53
CA VAL A 210 -2.30 1.21 -0.40
C VAL A 210 -3.32 0.08 -0.39
N SER A 211 -3.53 -0.55 0.75
CA SER A 211 -4.43 -1.70 0.85
C SER A 211 -5.14 -1.75 2.20
N GLY A 212 -6.45 -1.92 2.16
CA GLY A 212 -7.28 -2.27 3.31
C GLY A 212 -7.85 -3.67 3.13
N ILE A 213 -7.08 -4.72 3.41
CA ILE A 213 -7.54 -6.10 3.22
C ILE A 213 -8.85 -6.33 4.01
N PRO A 214 -9.92 -6.87 3.41
CA PRO A 214 -11.17 -7.11 4.11
C PRO A 214 -11.01 -7.92 5.40
N CYS A 215 -11.48 -7.33 6.52
CA CYS A 215 -11.30 -7.88 7.87
C CYS A 215 -12.46 -8.77 8.34
N THR A 216 -13.32 -9.26 7.44
CA THR A 216 -14.58 -9.93 7.79
C THR A 216 -14.40 -11.16 8.70
N GLY A 217 -13.27 -11.84 8.62
CA GLY A 217 -12.91 -12.95 9.52
C GLY A 217 -12.15 -12.52 10.79
N ALA A 218 -11.42 -11.39 10.75
CA ALA A 218 -10.55 -10.95 11.84
C ALA A 218 -11.25 -10.03 12.86
N SER A 219 -12.26 -9.25 12.43
CA SER A 219 -12.97 -8.36 13.34
C SER A 219 -13.78 -9.16 14.37
N ARG A 220 -13.84 -8.68 15.63
CA ARG A 220 -14.61 -9.34 16.70
C ARG A 220 -16.06 -9.61 16.29
N ALA A 221 -16.70 -8.65 15.62
CA ALA A 221 -18.08 -8.80 15.14
C ALA A 221 -18.18 -9.82 14.00
N GLY A 222 -17.22 -9.88 13.10
CA GLY A 222 -17.17 -10.83 11.99
C GLY A 222 -16.87 -12.25 12.46
N ALA A 223 -15.88 -12.43 13.32
CA ALA A 223 -15.54 -13.72 13.94
C ALA A 223 -16.73 -14.29 14.72
N ALA A 224 -17.36 -13.49 15.59
CA ALA A 224 -18.54 -13.92 16.36
C ALA A 224 -19.74 -14.26 15.47
N LYS A 225 -19.98 -13.50 14.38
CA LYS A 225 -21.08 -13.76 13.44
C LYS A 225 -20.91 -15.07 12.68
N ASN A 226 -19.67 -15.40 12.31
CA ASN A 226 -19.36 -16.53 11.45
C ASN A 226 -18.82 -17.75 12.22
N GLY A 227 -18.69 -17.67 13.55
CA GLY A 227 -18.19 -18.75 14.40
C GLY A 227 -16.74 -19.16 14.10
N LEU A 228 -15.90 -18.18 13.67
CA LEU A 228 -14.54 -18.45 13.22
C LEU A 228 -13.56 -18.44 14.40
N SER A 229 -12.60 -19.36 14.37
CA SER A 229 -11.48 -19.39 15.32
C SER A 229 -10.30 -18.53 14.86
N CYS A 230 -10.13 -18.36 13.54
CA CYS A 230 -9.14 -17.48 12.94
C CYS A 230 -9.68 -16.76 11.69
N ALA A 231 -9.02 -15.70 11.28
CA ALA A 231 -9.44 -14.86 10.15
C ALA A 231 -9.42 -15.61 8.82
N GLU A 232 -8.49 -16.52 8.67
CA GLU A 232 -8.23 -17.29 7.44
C GLU A 232 -9.30 -18.35 7.15
N GLU A 233 -10.11 -18.71 8.14
CA GLU A 233 -11.26 -19.63 7.95
C GLU A 233 -12.43 -18.97 7.22
N HIS A 234 -12.42 -17.66 7.01
CA HIS A 234 -13.49 -16.97 6.31
C HIS A 234 -13.49 -17.36 4.82
N SER A 235 -14.60 -17.93 4.36
CA SER A 235 -14.73 -18.57 3.03
C SER A 235 -14.39 -17.64 1.84
N THR A 236 -14.60 -16.34 1.98
CA THR A 236 -14.38 -15.38 0.88
C THR A 236 -13.24 -14.41 1.11
N ALA A 237 -12.85 -14.14 2.36
CA ALA A 237 -11.84 -13.15 2.70
C ALA A 237 -10.56 -13.74 3.29
N GLY A 238 -10.58 -15.01 3.68
CA GLY A 238 -9.46 -15.64 4.41
C GLY A 238 -8.16 -15.70 3.62
N THR A 239 -8.23 -15.79 2.30
CA THR A 239 -7.06 -15.91 1.41
C THR A 239 -6.60 -14.61 0.76
N LEU A 240 -7.33 -13.50 0.89
CA LEU A 240 -7.04 -12.24 0.19
C LEU A 240 -5.67 -11.62 0.49
N PHE A 241 -5.05 -12.03 1.62
CA PHE A 241 -3.65 -11.65 1.91
C PHE A 241 -2.66 -12.25 0.89
N TYR A 242 -2.99 -13.39 0.30
CA TYR A 242 -2.16 -14.01 -0.74
C TYR A 242 -2.20 -13.16 -2.02
N ASP A 243 -3.40 -12.77 -2.46
CA ASP A 243 -3.57 -11.93 -3.64
C ASP A 243 -2.88 -10.57 -3.44
N PHE A 244 -3.01 -9.96 -2.26
CA PHE A 244 -2.26 -8.76 -1.91
C PHE A 244 -0.74 -8.94 -2.08
N LEU A 245 -0.17 -10.07 -1.61
CA LEU A 245 1.25 -10.36 -1.76
C LEU A 245 1.68 -10.58 -3.21
N GLU A 246 0.84 -11.20 -4.03
CA GLU A 246 1.09 -11.35 -5.46
C GLU A 246 1.12 -9.97 -6.16
N TRP A 247 0.19 -9.06 -5.81
CA TRP A 247 0.22 -7.69 -6.29
C TRP A 247 1.50 -6.96 -5.88
N VAL A 248 1.96 -7.09 -4.65
CA VAL A 248 3.24 -6.51 -4.20
C VAL A 248 4.41 -7.07 -5.00
N LYS A 249 4.42 -8.37 -5.28
CA LYS A 249 5.46 -9.00 -6.09
C LYS A 249 5.46 -8.48 -7.53
N VAL A 250 4.30 -8.35 -8.18
CA VAL A 250 4.21 -7.91 -9.58
C VAL A 250 4.52 -6.42 -9.71
N THR A 251 3.88 -5.57 -8.93
CA THR A 251 4.00 -4.11 -9.03
C THR A 251 5.29 -3.55 -8.45
N ASN A 252 6.00 -4.32 -7.61
CA ASN A 252 7.30 -4.02 -7.02
C ASN A 252 7.40 -2.59 -6.43
N PRO A 253 6.51 -2.18 -5.50
CA PRO A 253 6.47 -0.84 -4.96
C PRO A 253 7.64 -0.57 -4.01
N CYS A 254 8.02 0.71 -3.84
CA CYS A 254 8.97 1.14 -2.81
C CYS A 254 8.36 1.19 -1.43
N ILE A 255 7.07 1.55 -1.37
CA ILE A 255 6.32 1.76 -0.14
C ILE A 255 5.06 0.90 -0.18
N VAL A 256 4.79 0.18 0.89
CA VAL A 256 3.55 -0.60 1.09
C VAL A 256 2.86 -0.08 2.33
N ILE A 257 1.60 0.31 2.20
CA ILE A 257 0.75 0.79 3.30
C ILE A 257 -0.42 -0.18 3.43
N LEU A 258 -0.51 -0.83 4.59
CA LEU A 258 -1.55 -1.80 4.90
C LEU A 258 -2.34 -1.35 6.13
N GLU A 259 -3.65 -1.29 5.98
CA GLU A 259 -4.61 -1.05 7.08
C GLU A 259 -5.41 -2.32 7.39
N ASN A 260 -5.71 -2.51 8.66
CA ASN A 260 -6.67 -3.52 9.10
C ASN A 260 -7.19 -3.24 10.52
N VAL A 261 -8.08 -4.10 11.03
CA VAL A 261 -8.46 -4.11 12.45
C VAL A 261 -7.29 -4.57 13.30
N VAL A 262 -7.25 -4.13 14.57
CA VAL A 262 -6.12 -4.43 15.47
C VAL A 262 -5.90 -5.94 15.64
N GLU A 263 -6.97 -6.71 15.70
CA GLU A 263 -6.93 -8.16 15.84
C GLU A 263 -6.21 -8.88 14.69
N TYR A 264 -6.22 -8.30 13.50
CA TYR A 264 -5.52 -8.85 12.33
C TYR A 264 -4.00 -8.96 12.53
N SER A 265 -3.43 -8.14 13.43
CA SER A 265 -1.99 -8.19 13.76
C SER A 265 -1.51 -9.57 14.23
N LYS A 266 -2.42 -10.39 14.79
CA LYS A 266 -2.15 -11.73 15.32
C LYS A 266 -2.55 -12.85 14.38
N SER A 267 -3.09 -12.56 13.19
CA SER A 267 -3.53 -13.55 12.22
C SER A 267 -2.36 -14.28 11.56
N ALA A 268 -2.62 -15.47 11.05
CA ALA A 268 -1.65 -16.23 10.25
C ALA A 268 -1.30 -15.45 8.97
N GLY A 269 -2.29 -14.85 8.31
CA GLY A 269 -2.10 -14.01 7.12
C GLY A 269 -1.12 -12.87 7.37
N MET A 270 -1.25 -12.16 8.51
CA MET A 270 -0.30 -11.08 8.85
C MET A 270 1.11 -11.60 9.12
N THR A 271 1.24 -12.78 9.72
CA THR A 271 2.55 -13.43 9.92
C THR A 271 3.23 -13.74 8.59
N VAL A 272 2.47 -14.25 7.61
CA VAL A 272 2.98 -14.52 6.26
C VAL A 272 3.34 -13.21 5.55
N ILE A 273 2.50 -12.16 5.64
CA ILE A 273 2.77 -10.84 5.06
C ILE A 273 4.11 -10.30 5.56
N ARG A 274 4.34 -10.29 6.88
CA ARG A 274 5.62 -9.82 7.48
C ARG A 274 6.80 -10.61 6.93
N SER A 275 6.72 -11.94 6.92
CA SER A 275 7.79 -12.81 6.46
C SER A 275 8.12 -12.57 4.98
N VAL A 276 7.11 -12.49 4.12
CA VAL A 276 7.29 -12.31 2.68
C VAL A 276 7.84 -10.91 2.37
N LEU A 277 7.30 -9.84 2.98
CA LEU A 277 7.80 -8.49 2.76
C LEU A 277 9.26 -8.33 3.23
N THR A 278 9.61 -8.90 4.38
CA THR A 278 11.00 -8.93 4.85
C THR A 278 11.91 -9.67 3.87
N HIS A 279 11.47 -10.83 3.35
CA HIS A 279 12.22 -11.57 2.33
C HIS A 279 12.40 -10.76 1.05
N LEU A 280 11.40 -10.00 0.64
CA LEU A 280 11.46 -9.09 -0.52
C LEU A 280 12.32 -7.84 -0.28
N GLY A 281 12.93 -7.70 0.90
CA GLY A 281 13.87 -6.64 1.25
C GLY A 281 13.23 -5.35 1.74
N TYR A 282 12.01 -5.42 2.28
CA TYR A 282 11.38 -4.28 2.97
C TYR A 282 11.77 -4.23 4.44
N GLN A 283 11.79 -3.02 4.99
CA GLN A 283 11.80 -2.73 6.43
C GLN A 283 10.38 -2.44 6.87
N LEU A 284 9.93 -3.07 7.95
CA LEU A 284 8.55 -3.00 8.42
C LEU A 284 8.45 -2.10 9.65
N SER A 285 7.47 -1.22 9.66
CA SER A 285 7.04 -0.43 10.81
C SER A 285 5.55 -0.64 11.02
N GLU A 286 5.13 -0.92 12.24
CA GLU A 286 3.74 -1.18 12.59
C GLU A 286 3.33 -0.39 13.81
N THR A 287 2.07 0.09 13.81
CA THR A 287 1.46 0.74 14.97
C THR A 287 -0.04 0.51 14.99
N VAL A 288 -0.65 0.84 16.13
CA VAL A 288 -2.11 0.97 16.25
C VAL A 288 -2.44 2.46 16.25
N LEU A 289 -3.03 2.92 15.16
CA LEU A 289 -3.56 4.28 15.06
C LEU A 289 -4.82 4.39 15.90
N ASP A 290 -4.89 5.38 16.78
CA ASP A 290 -6.09 5.75 17.52
C ASP A 290 -6.64 7.06 16.93
N GLY A 291 -7.83 7.01 16.32
CA GLY A 291 -8.46 8.17 15.71
C GLY A 291 -8.64 9.32 16.68
N SER A 292 -9.00 9.02 17.92
CA SER A 292 -9.23 10.03 18.95
C SER A 292 -7.98 10.85 19.28
N SER A 293 -6.82 10.21 19.38
CA SER A 293 -5.54 10.90 19.63
C SER A 293 -5.02 11.66 18.41
N LEU A 294 -5.51 11.32 17.20
CA LEU A 294 -5.08 11.91 15.94
C LEU A 294 -6.06 12.95 15.36
N GLY A 295 -7.05 13.39 16.15
CA GLY A 295 -7.92 14.52 15.81
C GLY A 295 -9.32 14.15 15.31
N SER A 296 -9.84 12.96 15.65
CA SER A 296 -11.19 12.49 15.31
C SER A 296 -12.05 12.34 16.56
N LEU A 297 -13.36 12.56 16.43
CA LEU A 297 -14.32 12.27 17.49
C LEU A 297 -14.63 10.76 17.58
N GLU A 298 -14.48 9.98 16.49
CA GLU A 298 -14.65 8.54 16.53
C GLU A 298 -13.44 7.87 17.21
N ARG A 299 -13.69 7.11 18.27
CA ARG A 299 -12.69 6.33 19.01
C ARG A 299 -12.42 5.00 18.28
N ARG A 300 -11.81 5.11 17.10
CA ARG A 300 -11.54 3.96 16.21
C ARG A 300 -10.07 3.62 16.19
N LYS A 301 -9.74 2.39 16.59
CA LYS A 301 -8.37 1.87 16.53
C LYS A 301 -8.15 1.00 15.30
N ARG A 302 -7.01 1.19 14.62
CA ARG A 302 -6.64 0.43 13.42
C ARG A 302 -5.18 0.07 13.41
N LEU A 303 -4.88 -1.17 13.02
CA LEU A 303 -3.53 -1.58 12.66
C LEU A 303 -3.11 -0.82 11.41
N CYS A 304 -1.95 -0.21 11.44
CA CYS A 304 -1.27 0.36 10.28
C CYS A 304 0.12 -0.25 10.17
N MET A 305 0.45 -0.84 9.03
CA MET A 305 1.78 -1.28 8.69
C MET A 305 2.28 -0.46 7.50
N VAL A 306 3.48 0.07 7.62
CA VAL A 306 4.21 0.69 6.51
C VAL A 306 5.47 -0.12 6.28
N ALA A 307 5.62 -0.65 5.06
CA ALA A 307 6.84 -1.32 4.64
C ALA A 307 7.58 -0.43 3.65
N THR A 308 8.85 -0.14 3.94
CA THR A 308 9.69 0.77 3.16
C THR A 308 10.90 0.05 2.59
N THR A 309 11.43 0.57 1.49
CA THR A 309 12.64 0.03 0.87
C THR A 309 13.86 0.80 1.33
N PRO A 310 14.89 0.11 1.88
CA PRO A 310 16.19 0.74 2.17
C PRO A 310 16.75 1.47 0.95
N GLY A 311 17.32 2.67 1.17
CA GLY A 311 17.82 3.52 0.10
C GLY A 311 16.80 4.52 -0.48
N VAL A 312 15.52 4.38 -0.11
CA VAL A 312 14.46 5.38 -0.36
C VAL A 312 14.10 6.11 0.93
N CYS A 313 13.75 5.37 1.95
CA CYS A 313 13.61 5.87 3.32
C CYS A 313 13.98 4.76 4.31
N GLY A 314 14.31 5.14 5.54
CA GLY A 314 14.46 4.21 6.66
C GLY A 314 13.11 3.64 7.10
N PRO A 315 13.10 2.82 8.17
CA PRO A 315 11.86 2.43 8.83
C PRO A 315 11.09 3.68 9.25
N VAL A 316 9.77 3.68 9.06
CA VAL A 316 8.92 4.79 9.53
C VAL A 316 8.87 4.78 11.05
N ASP A 317 9.25 5.89 11.67
CA ASP A 317 9.21 6.06 13.12
C ASP A 317 7.85 6.62 13.54
N PHE A 318 6.96 5.75 13.97
CA PHE A 318 5.62 6.13 14.41
C PHE A 318 5.59 6.90 15.75
N GLU A 319 6.70 6.99 16.47
CA GLU A 319 6.80 7.87 17.66
C GLU A 319 6.78 9.36 17.26
N GLN A 320 7.14 9.66 16.01
CA GLN A 320 7.06 11.00 15.41
C GLN A 320 5.69 11.28 14.72
N LEU A 321 4.72 10.42 14.91
CA LEU A 321 3.40 10.63 14.33
C LEU A 321 2.66 11.72 15.11
N GLU A 322 2.36 12.83 14.44
CA GLU A 322 1.67 13.97 15.03
C GLU A 322 0.28 14.15 14.41
N PRO A 323 -0.72 14.61 15.19
CA PRO A 323 -2.01 15.01 14.65
C PRO A 323 -1.86 16.11 13.60
N VAL A 324 -2.57 16.02 12.51
CA VAL A 324 -2.56 17.02 11.42
C VAL A 324 -3.65 18.07 11.55
N ARG A 325 -4.47 17.95 12.58
CA ARG A 325 -5.56 18.86 12.93
C ARG A 325 -5.86 18.82 14.43
N GLN A 326 -6.50 19.85 14.93
CA GLN A 326 -7.10 19.86 16.25
C GLN A 326 -8.46 19.16 16.21
N LYS A 327 -8.73 18.31 17.20
CA LYS A 327 -10.01 17.64 17.41
C LYS A 327 -11.05 18.65 17.90
N GLU A 328 -12.30 18.47 17.52
CA GLU A 328 -13.44 19.20 18.09
C GLU A 328 -13.57 18.89 19.59
N GLU A 329 -14.10 19.83 20.36
CA GLU A 329 -14.24 19.66 21.81
C GLU A 329 -15.32 18.66 22.16
N LYS A 330 -16.43 18.65 21.41
CA LYS A 330 -17.60 17.82 21.68
C LYS A 330 -18.35 17.40 20.43
N ILE A 331 -19.18 16.39 20.58
CA ILE A 331 -20.03 15.84 19.50
C ILE A 331 -20.95 16.89 18.92
N ALA A 332 -21.50 17.81 19.74
CA ALA A 332 -22.39 18.87 19.27
C ALA A 332 -21.76 19.76 18.18
N ASP A 333 -20.43 19.90 18.15
CA ASP A 333 -19.73 20.76 17.20
C ASP A 333 -19.84 20.25 15.75
N VAL A 334 -20.23 18.99 15.56
CA VAL A 334 -20.37 18.34 14.24
C VAL A 334 -21.81 17.99 13.88
N LEU A 335 -22.77 18.17 14.82
CA LEU A 335 -24.18 17.84 14.60
C LEU A 335 -24.89 18.87 13.72
N GLU A 336 -25.84 18.38 12.95
CA GLU A 336 -26.79 19.19 12.19
C GLU A 336 -27.99 19.58 13.06
N ALA A 337 -28.53 20.77 12.82
CA ALA A 337 -29.75 21.21 13.47
C ALA A 337 -30.95 20.45 12.90
N ILE A 338 -31.44 19.45 13.59
CA ILE A 338 -32.59 18.63 13.19
C ILE A 338 -33.86 19.15 13.92
N PRO A 339 -34.92 19.57 13.19
CA PRO A 339 -36.16 20.03 13.80
C PRO A 339 -36.77 19.01 14.77
N ALA A 340 -37.43 19.49 15.82
CA ALA A 340 -38.01 18.64 16.87
C ALA A 340 -39.13 17.72 16.34
N ASP A 341 -39.84 18.15 15.31
CA ASP A 341 -40.90 17.40 14.62
C ASP A 341 -40.41 16.49 13.51
N SER A 342 -39.08 16.38 13.33
CA SER A 342 -38.49 15.52 12.30
C SER A 342 -38.78 14.05 12.54
N GLY A 343 -39.19 13.34 11.50
CA GLY A 343 -39.37 11.89 11.52
C GLY A 343 -38.07 11.07 11.77
N MET A 344 -36.92 11.75 11.87
CA MET A 344 -35.66 11.08 12.28
C MET A 344 -35.65 10.69 13.75
N TRP A 345 -36.35 11.43 14.60
CA TRP A 345 -36.46 11.12 16.03
C TRP A 345 -37.37 9.92 16.28
N LYS A 346 -36.86 8.88 16.93
CA LYS A 346 -37.56 7.61 17.18
C LYS A 346 -37.27 7.07 18.56
N ALA A 347 -38.24 6.37 19.13
CA ALA A 347 -38.13 5.82 20.47
C ALA A 347 -37.18 4.60 20.59
N TYR A 348 -36.94 3.83 19.51
CA TYR A 348 -36.13 2.60 19.52
C TYR A 348 -36.39 1.69 20.77
N GLY A 349 -37.67 1.50 21.11
CA GLY A 349 -38.06 0.77 22.34
C GLY A 349 -37.43 -0.62 22.50
N TYR A 350 -37.31 -1.34 21.40
CA TYR A 350 -36.64 -2.65 21.35
C TYR A 350 -35.17 -2.64 21.81
N LEU A 351 -34.46 -1.51 21.65
CA LEU A 351 -33.07 -1.37 22.16
C LEU A 351 -33.07 -1.10 23.65
N ALA A 352 -34.06 -0.32 24.17
CA ALA A 352 -34.22 -0.11 25.62
C ALA A 352 -34.59 -1.42 26.35
N GLU A 353 -35.50 -2.19 25.76
CA GLU A 353 -35.86 -3.50 26.29
C GLU A 353 -34.68 -4.49 26.27
N LYS A 354 -33.89 -4.47 25.18
CA LYS A 354 -32.67 -5.27 25.10
C LYS A 354 -31.67 -4.89 26.19
N GLU A 355 -31.43 -3.61 26.39
CA GLU A 355 -30.50 -3.12 27.42
C GLU A 355 -30.94 -3.56 28.82
N LEU A 356 -32.23 -3.41 29.16
CA LEU A 356 -32.78 -3.86 30.40
C LEU A 356 -32.62 -5.39 30.61
N ARG A 357 -32.97 -6.17 29.58
CA ARG A 357 -32.84 -7.63 29.59
C ARG A 357 -31.39 -8.06 29.75
N ASP A 358 -30.47 -7.46 29.01
CA ASP A 358 -29.05 -7.82 29.05
C ASP A 358 -28.39 -7.39 30.37
N LYS A 359 -28.82 -6.26 30.96
CA LYS A 359 -28.41 -5.82 32.28
C LYS A 359 -28.89 -6.78 33.36
N THR A 360 -30.16 -7.21 33.30
CA THR A 360 -30.73 -8.21 34.23
C THR A 360 -30.03 -9.57 34.11
N ALA A 361 -29.57 -9.92 32.88
CA ALA A 361 -28.83 -11.15 32.61
C ALA A 361 -27.31 -11.05 32.87
N GLY A 362 -26.81 -9.94 33.43
CA GLY A 362 -25.38 -9.72 33.69
C GLY A 362 -24.50 -9.62 32.45
N LYS A 363 -25.07 -9.29 31.28
CA LYS A 363 -24.36 -9.20 29.98
C LYS A 363 -23.89 -7.79 29.74
N GLY A 364 -23.47 -7.00 30.42
CA GLY A 364 -22.77 -5.70 30.24
C GLY A 364 -23.07 -4.89 28.97
N PHE A 365 -24.24 -5.10 28.32
CA PHE A 365 -24.65 -4.32 27.15
C PHE A 365 -25.28 -3.00 27.63
N GLU A 366 -24.76 -1.89 27.11
CA GLU A 366 -25.25 -0.53 27.32
C GLU A 366 -25.32 0.20 25.97
N ARG A 367 -26.41 0.96 25.74
CA ARG A 367 -26.55 1.77 24.56
C ARG A 367 -25.64 2.99 24.64
N GLN A 368 -25.08 3.39 23.52
CA GLN A 368 -24.35 4.65 23.39
C GLN A 368 -25.34 5.75 23.03
N LEU A 369 -25.88 6.44 24.02
CA LEU A 369 -26.76 7.58 23.88
C LEU A 369 -25.96 8.87 24.12
N LEU A 370 -25.83 9.69 23.08
CA LEU A 370 -25.00 10.91 23.09
C LEU A 370 -25.91 12.13 23.19
N SER A 371 -25.65 12.98 24.17
CA SER A 371 -26.32 14.26 24.36
C SER A 371 -25.79 15.37 23.46
N GLY A 372 -24.55 15.20 23.00
CA GLY A 372 -23.76 16.18 22.29
C GLY A 372 -22.60 16.76 23.10
N ASP A 373 -22.57 16.57 24.43
CA ASP A 373 -21.51 17.11 25.30
C ASP A 373 -20.30 16.17 25.44
N GLU A 374 -20.39 14.97 24.86
CA GLU A 374 -19.31 14.00 24.91
C GLU A 374 -18.14 14.43 24.02
N ASP A 375 -16.91 14.13 24.46
CA ASP A 375 -15.66 14.42 23.77
C ASP A 375 -15.37 13.47 22.61
N GLY A 376 -16.30 12.57 22.29
CA GLY A 376 -16.20 11.60 21.21
C GLY A 376 -17.24 10.49 21.29
N CYS A 377 -17.28 9.65 20.28
CA CYS A 377 -18.21 8.53 20.18
C CYS A 377 -17.50 7.19 19.93
N GLY A 378 -18.23 6.11 20.14
CA GLY A 378 -17.81 4.78 19.75
C GLY A 378 -17.75 4.60 18.23
N VAL A 379 -17.39 3.40 17.79
CA VAL A 379 -17.19 3.09 16.39
C VAL A 379 -18.54 3.05 15.64
N LEU A 380 -18.64 3.81 14.54
CA LEU A 380 -19.71 3.70 13.56
C LEU A 380 -19.31 2.70 12.48
N GLY A 381 -20.03 1.57 12.43
CA GLY A 381 -19.68 0.47 11.53
C GLY A 381 -20.40 0.54 10.17
N ARG A 382 -20.01 -0.35 9.24
CA ARG A 382 -20.64 -0.47 7.90
C ARG A 382 -22.19 -0.59 7.97
N GLY A 383 -22.71 -1.21 9.04
CA GLY A 383 -24.14 -1.41 9.19
C GLY A 383 -24.86 -0.31 9.97
N TYR A 384 -24.30 0.87 10.13
CA TYR A 384 -24.86 1.95 10.96
C TYR A 384 -26.29 2.33 10.59
N ALA A 385 -26.61 2.42 9.32
CA ALA A 385 -27.97 2.68 8.83
C ALA A 385 -29.04 1.69 9.33
N LYS A 386 -28.62 0.51 9.84
CA LYS A 386 -29.53 -0.53 10.38
C LYS A 386 -29.81 -0.36 11.87
N ALA A 387 -29.42 0.73 12.49
CA ALA A 387 -29.64 1.06 13.89
C ALA A 387 -29.22 -0.10 14.84
N ARG A 388 -27.97 -0.55 14.72
CA ARG A 388 -27.46 -1.66 15.54
C ARG A 388 -27.27 -1.25 16.99
N SER A 389 -27.52 -2.17 17.90
CA SER A 389 -27.54 -1.94 19.34
C SER A 389 -26.23 -1.40 19.94
N THR A 390 -25.10 -1.69 19.30
CA THR A 390 -23.75 -1.31 19.80
C THR A 390 -23.22 0.02 19.25
N GLU A 391 -23.99 0.67 18.38
CA GLU A 391 -23.56 1.89 17.71
C GLU A 391 -24.17 3.14 18.40
N PRO A 392 -23.56 4.32 18.27
CA PRO A 392 -24.02 5.53 18.95
C PRO A 392 -25.31 6.11 18.34
N PHE A 393 -26.15 6.69 19.18
CA PHE A 393 -27.37 7.42 18.84
C PHE A 393 -27.33 8.82 19.46
N ILE A 394 -27.85 9.81 18.78
CA ILE A 394 -28.01 11.17 19.30
C ILE A 394 -29.37 11.27 20.00
N VAL A 395 -29.37 11.65 21.26
CA VAL A 395 -30.61 11.88 22.05
C VAL A 395 -31.25 13.17 21.62
N ALA A 396 -32.59 13.19 21.53
CA ALA A 396 -33.32 14.38 21.21
C ALA A 396 -33.28 15.40 22.39
N PRO A 397 -32.88 16.66 22.16
CA PRO A 397 -32.81 17.65 23.23
C PRO A 397 -34.16 17.95 23.87
N HIS A 398 -35.25 17.73 23.14
CA HIS A 398 -36.65 18.05 23.56
C HIS A 398 -37.37 16.86 24.20
N ASP A 399 -36.88 15.61 23.98
CA ASP A 399 -37.47 14.40 24.56
C ASP A 399 -36.40 13.32 24.73
N PRO A 400 -35.95 12.97 25.95
CA PRO A 400 -34.93 12.00 26.21
C PRO A 400 -35.33 10.55 25.87
N GLN A 401 -36.59 10.28 25.55
CA GLN A 401 -37.03 8.96 25.09
C GLN A 401 -36.80 8.77 23.58
N LEU A 402 -36.57 9.87 22.86
CA LEU A 402 -36.30 9.85 21.43
C LEU A 402 -34.81 9.94 21.15
N SER A 403 -34.40 9.25 20.12
CA SER A 403 -33.02 9.35 19.62
C SER A 403 -33.00 9.16 18.09
N ARG A 404 -31.87 9.48 17.47
CA ARG A 404 -31.68 9.29 16.03
C ARG A 404 -30.28 8.77 15.74
N LEU A 405 -30.11 8.19 14.57
CA LEU A 405 -28.79 7.99 14.00
C LEU A 405 -28.19 9.35 13.57
N MET A 406 -26.88 9.42 13.49
CA MET A 406 -26.20 10.52 12.82
C MET A 406 -26.58 10.55 11.34
N THR A 407 -26.64 11.73 10.75
CA THR A 407 -26.76 11.87 9.30
C THR A 407 -25.48 11.38 8.61
N PRO A 408 -25.48 11.13 7.29
CA PRO A 408 -24.25 10.83 6.56
C PRO A 408 -23.17 11.92 6.71
N ALA A 409 -23.56 13.21 6.72
CA ALA A 409 -22.65 14.33 6.92
C ALA A 409 -22.02 14.32 8.33
N GLU A 410 -22.82 14.13 9.37
CA GLU A 410 -22.34 13.99 10.75
C GLU A 410 -21.41 12.77 10.91
N HIS A 411 -21.77 11.63 10.29
CA HIS A 411 -20.91 10.44 10.29
C HIS A 411 -19.57 10.70 9.58
N ALA A 412 -19.55 11.46 8.50
CA ALA A 412 -18.32 11.87 7.83
C ALA A 412 -17.48 12.78 8.74
N ARG A 413 -18.10 13.79 9.37
CA ARG A 413 -17.43 14.76 10.26
C ARG A 413 -16.77 14.09 11.45
N VAL A 414 -17.43 13.15 12.16
CA VAL A 414 -16.84 12.46 13.31
C VAL A 414 -15.62 11.63 12.94
N LYS A 415 -15.49 11.23 11.67
CA LYS A 415 -14.33 10.50 11.10
C LYS A 415 -13.36 11.40 10.35
N THR A 416 -13.63 12.70 10.33
CA THR A 416 -12.87 13.71 9.59
C THR A 416 -12.79 13.47 8.07
N ILE A 417 -13.73 12.69 7.52
CA ILE A 417 -13.83 12.41 6.09
C ILE A 417 -14.50 13.61 5.41
N PRO A 418 -13.92 14.17 4.32
CA PRO A 418 -14.56 15.24 3.56
C PRO A 418 -15.94 14.82 3.05
N GLU A 419 -16.98 15.64 3.30
CA GLU A 419 -18.37 15.32 2.94
C GLU A 419 -18.55 15.10 1.44
N GLN A 420 -17.75 15.77 0.61
CA GLN A 420 -17.77 15.56 -0.85
C GLN A 420 -17.54 14.10 -1.25
N MET A 421 -16.82 13.31 -0.43
CA MET A 421 -16.54 11.91 -0.76
C MET A 421 -17.78 11.02 -0.77
N ILE A 422 -18.88 11.47 -0.17
CA ILE A 422 -20.15 10.73 -0.13
C ILE A 422 -21.23 11.36 -1.01
N GLU A 423 -20.94 12.44 -1.75
CA GLU A 423 -21.89 13.07 -2.64
C GLU A 423 -22.45 12.10 -3.69
N GLY A 424 -23.77 12.18 -3.90
CA GLY A 424 -24.49 11.33 -4.85
C GLY A 424 -24.74 9.91 -4.38
N LEU A 425 -24.32 9.53 -3.15
CA LEU A 425 -24.69 8.27 -2.54
C LEU A 425 -26.02 8.37 -1.77
N SER A 426 -26.80 7.29 -1.76
CA SER A 426 -27.94 7.18 -0.83
C SER A 426 -27.43 7.19 0.62
N ALA A 427 -28.26 7.60 1.58
CA ALA A 427 -27.88 7.63 2.99
C ALA A 427 -27.37 6.28 3.49
N THR A 428 -27.98 5.17 3.07
CA THR A 428 -27.53 3.82 3.43
C THR A 428 -26.13 3.53 2.87
N ARG A 429 -25.88 3.83 1.60
CA ARG A 429 -24.58 3.60 0.95
C ARG A 429 -23.49 4.52 1.52
N ALA A 430 -23.85 5.78 1.82
CA ALA A 430 -22.93 6.71 2.50
C ALA A 430 -22.48 6.14 3.85
N HIS A 431 -23.41 5.67 4.68
CA HIS A 431 -23.08 5.03 5.95
C HIS A 431 -22.25 3.74 5.78
N GLU A 432 -22.48 2.94 4.74
CA GLU A 432 -21.68 1.76 4.43
C GLU A 432 -20.22 2.13 4.08
N VAL A 433 -20.04 3.09 3.18
CA VAL A 433 -18.73 3.62 2.79
C VAL A 433 -17.99 4.19 4.00
N LEU A 434 -18.64 5.08 4.75
CA LEU A 434 -18.03 5.71 5.92
C LEU A 434 -17.71 4.69 7.01
N GLY A 435 -18.62 3.74 7.29
CA GLY A 435 -18.48 2.78 8.38
C GLY A 435 -17.36 1.75 8.16
N GLN A 436 -17.03 1.42 6.91
CA GLN A 436 -15.89 0.55 6.59
C GLN A 436 -14.57 1.32 6.41
N SER A 437 -14.62 2.63 6.22
CA SER A 437 -13.44 3.45 5.97
C SER A 437 -12.59 3.67 7.21
N VAL A 438 -11.37 4.13 6.96
CA VAL A 438 -10.41 4.58 7.97
C VAL A 438 -10.84 5.91 8.62
N VAL A 439 -10.21 6.30 9.71
CA VAL A 439 -10.23 7.68 10.20
C VAL A 439 -9.32 8.52 9.30
N PHE A 440 -9.89 9.51 8.63
CA PHE A 440 -9.21 10.22 7.55
C PHE A 440 -7.95 10.95 8.04
N CYS A 441 -8.08 11.80 9.08
CA CYS A 441 -6.95 12.58 9.60
C CYS A 441 -5.77 11.72 10.07
N ALA A 442 -6.04 10.51 10.59
CA ALA A 442 -4.98 9.60 11.01
C ALA A 442 -4.14 9.13 9.82
N PHE A 443 -4.77 8.84 8.67
CA PHE A 443 -4.05 8.43 7.46
C PHE A 443 -3.41 9.62 6.73
N VAL A 444 -3.95 10.83 6.84
CA VAL A 444 -3.24 12.05 6.42
C VAL A 444 -1.95 12.19 7.22
N ALA A 445 -1.98 11.99 8.54
CA ALA A 445 -0.80 12.04 9.39
C ALA A 445 0.26 10.98 8.99
N VAL A 446 -0.17 9.75 8.69
CA VAL A 446 0.71 8.70 8.16
C VAL A 446 1.34 9.12 6.84
N GLY A 447 0.55 9.69 5.91
CA GLY A 447 1.06 10.21 4.64
C GLY A 447 2.12 11.29 4.84
N VAL A 448 1.88 12.25 5.75
CA VAL A 448 2.86 13.30 6.12
C VAL A 448 4.14 12.68 6.68
N LEU A 449 4.02 11.70 7.59
CA LEU A 449 5.17 11.05 8.21
C LEU A 449 6.03 10.30 7.18
N ILE A 450 5.41 9.54 6.29
CA ILE A 450 6.10 8.84 5.19
C ILE A 450 6.81 9.85 4.29
N ALA A 451 6.11 10.90 3.86
CA ALA A 451 6.67 11.88 2.95
C ALA A 451 7.84 12.68 3.58
N LYS A 452 7.76 13.00 4.87
CA LYS A 452 8.88 13.61 5.61
C LYS A 452 10.10 12.69 5.62
N SER A 453 9.93 11.40 5.80
CA SER A 453 11.03 10.42 5.80
C SER A 453 11.70 10.28 4.42
N VAL A 454 10.94 10.46 3.34
CA VAL A 454 11.44 10.47 1.96
C VAL A 454 12.07 11.82 1.60
N SER A 455 11.50 12.92 2.04
CA SER A 455 11.94 14.30 1.70
C SER A 455 13.36 14.61 2.15
N GLY A 456 13.90 13.88 3.12
CA GLY A 456 15.32 13.97 3.51
C GLY A 456 16.31 13.61 2.40
N LEU A 457 15.83 12.99 1.30
CA LEU A 457 16.63 12.64 0.12
C LEU A 457 16.55 13.68 -0.99
N VAL A 458 15.67 14.68 -0.88
CA VAL A 458 15.47 15.74 -1.88
C VAL A 458 15.92 17.07 -1.28
N ALA A 459 16.75 17.81 -2.02
CA ALA A 459 17.06 19.21 -1.66
C ALA A 459 15.74 20.01 -1.55
N PRO A 460 15.65 21.03 -0.68
CA PRO A 460 14.39 21.70 -0.37
C PRO A 460 13.70 22.17 -1.65
N ILE A 461 12.53 21.59 -1.91
CA ILE A 461 11.66 22.01 -3.01
C ILE A 461 11.28 23.46 -2.71
N ARG A 462 11.66 24.37 -3.60
CA ARG A 462 11.24 25.77 -3.53
C ARG A 462 9.72 25.79 -3.47
N ASN A 463 9.15 26.33 -2.39
CA ASN A 463 7.72 26.60 -2.30
C ASN A 463 7.24 27.25 -3.60
N PRO A 464 6.21 26.73 -4.25
CA PRO A 464 5.57 27.48 -5.33
C PRO A 464 5.01 28.78 -4.71
N GLN A 465 5.50 29.90 -5.22
CA GLN A 465 4.92 31.21 -4.87
C GLN A 465 3.41 31.16 -5.17
N PRO A 466 2.55 31.75 -4.30
CA PRO A 466 1.15 31.87 -4.60
C PRO A 466 1.00 32.66 -5.91
N VAL A 467 0.42 32.02 -6.91
CA VAL A 467 0.06 32.69 -8.17
C VAL A 467 -1.04 33.71 -7.83
N ASN A 468 -0.67 34.98 -7.76
CA ASN A 468 -1.60 36.09 -7.71
C ASN A 468 -2.46 36.06 -8.96
N ARG A 469 -3.68 35.56 -8.85
CA ARG A 469 -4.74 35.71 -9.85
C ARG A 469 -5.44 37.06 -9.66
N GLU A 470 -4.75 38.12 -10.00
CA GLU A 470 -5.36 39.37 -10.42
C GLU A 470 -4.87 39.70 -11.83
N GLU A 471 -5.58 39.19 -12.84
CA GLU A 471 -5.56 39.81 -14.18
C GLU A 471 -6.93 39.67 -14.83
N LYS A 472 -7.61 40.80 -14.80
CA LYS A 472 -8.47 41.41 -15.84
C LYS A 472 -9.42 40.50 -16.63
N VAL A 473 -10.69 40.59 -16.22
CA VAL A 473 -11.81 40.42 -17.13
C VAL A 473 -11.74 41.55 -18.18
N ALA A 474 -11.31 41.22 -19.39
CA ALA A 474 -11.51 42.03 -20.59
C ALA A 474 -12.57 41.36 -21.46
N SER A 475 -13.69 42.04 -21.60
CA SER A 475 -14.80 41.70 -22.46
C SER A 475 -14.36 41.58 -23.92
N ALA A 476 -14.65 40.46 -24.56
CA ALA A 476 -14.75 40.38 -26.02
C ALA A 476 -16.01 39.61 -26.41
N LYS A 477 -17.00 40.36 -26.79
CA LYS A 477 -18.15 39.86 -27.56
C LYS A 477 -17.65 39.58 -28.99
N THR A 478 -17.88 38.40 -29.49
CA THR A 478 -17.88 38.10 -30.94
C THR A 478 -18.91 37.01 -31.25
N PRO A 479 -19.61 37.07 -32.39
CA PRO A 479 -20.94 36.52 -32.57
C PRO A 479 -20.95 35.07 -33.06
N VAL A 480 -22.05 34.40 -32.72
CA VAL A 480 -22.42 33.05 -33.19
C VAL A 480 -22.64 33.07 -34.71
N GLN A 481 -21.87 32.32 -35.45
CA GLN A 481 -22.21 31.88 -36.78
C GLN A 481 -22.59 30.40 -36.78
N ALA A 482 -23.82 30.16 -37.22
CA ALA A 482 -24.35 28.82 -37.44
C ALA A 482 -23.63 28.16 -38.63
N ILE A 483 -23.12 26.95 -38.46
CA ILE A 483 -22.70 26.10 -39.58
C ILE A 483 -23.48 24.79 -39.52
N SER A 484 -24.05 24.48 -40.69
CA SER A 484 -24.94 23.41 -41.05
C SER A 484 -24.31 22.01 -40.93
N LYS A 485 -25.20 21.05 -40.69
CA LYS A 485 -25.01 19.60 -40.79
C LYS A 485 -24.35 19.17 -42.11
N HIS A 486 -23.26 18.46 -42.03
CA HIS A 486 -22.95 17.38 -42.97
C HIS A 486 -22.25 16.27 -42.20
N GLY A 487 -22.82 15.06 -42.29
CA GLY A 487 -22.30 13.87 -41.69
C GLY A 487 -21.08 13.33 -42.43
N VAL A 488 -20.14 12.81 -41.69
CA VAL A 488 -19.20 11.79 -42.17
C VAL A 488 -19.02 10.78 -41.04
N ASP A 489 -19.49 9.58 -41.34
CA ASP A 489 -19.18 8.35 -40.62
C ASP A 489 -17.66 8.16 -40.59
N THR A 490 -17.08 8.05 -39.42
CA THR A 490 -15.75 7.43 -39.24
C THR A 490 -15.80 6.56 -37.99
N GLN A 491 -16.06 5.27 -38.22
CA GLN A 491 -15.83 4.23 -37.22
C GLN A 491 -14.35 4.22 -36.84
N VAL A 492 -14.05 4.66 -35.64
CA VAL A 492 -12.74 4.40 -34.99
C VAL A 492 -12.88 3.05 -34.31
N THR A 493 -12.31 2.03 -34.97
CA THR A 493 -12.18 0.68 -34.39
C THR A 493 -11.07 0.72 -33.36
N LEU A 494 -11.44 0.63 -32.07
CA LEU A 494 -10.50 0.32 -31.00
C LEU A 494 -10.08 -1.16 -31.12
N PRO A 495 -8.82 -1.52 -30.92
CA PRO A 495 -8.41 -2.92 -30.95
C PRO A 495 -9.00 -3.67 -29.75
N LEU A 496 -9.84 -4.62 -30.05
CA LEU A 496 -10.35 -5.62 -29.10
C LEU A 496 -9.17 -6.42 -28.55
N PHE A 497 -8.99 -6.42 -27.24
CA PHE A 497 -8.12 -7.38 -26.59
C PHE A 497 -8.66 -8.79 -26.82
N ALA A 498 -7.91 -9.62 -27.50
CA ALA A 498 -8.25 -11.02 -27.69
C ALA A 498 -8.13 -11.75 -26.34
N LEU A 499 -9.28 -12.11 -25.78
CA LEU A 499 -9.38 -13.16 -24.78
C LEU A 499 -9.30 -14.50 -25.54
N THR A 500 -8.20 -15.19 -25.43
CA THR A 500 -8.12 -16.61 -25.75
C THR A 500 -7.85 -17.40 -24.49
N ALA A 501 -8.59 -18.50 -24.37
CA ALA A 501 -8.77 -19.45 -23.29
C ALA A 501 -7.48 -19.98 -22.63
#